data_9ba54500998cae0c67014aec5fab4c5c
#
_entry.id   9ba54500998cae0c67014aec5fab4c5c
#
_cell.length_a   1.000
_cell.length_b   1.000
_cell.length_c   1.000
_cell.angle_alpha   90.00
_cell.angle_beta   90.00
_cell.angle_gamma   90.00
#
_symmetry.space_group_name_H-M   'P 1'
#
loop_
_entity.id
_entity.type
_entity.pdbx_description
1 polymer ?
#
loop_
_entity_poly.entity_id
_entity_poly.type
_entity_poly.pdbx_seq_one_letter_code
_entity_poly.pdbx_strand_id
1 'polypeptide(L)'
;MHKQTIIDFKELGLRHLFTKPIKELKTRDLDRVEALLREVEAYQEAGFYAVGYVSYEAAPAFEKKLAVHPAPLMGEYLLYFTIHEEVETLPFPEDYEVVDLPANWKEEVEAPAYQKAIETIHHHIRQGDTYQVNYTVQLSQELKADPLAIYNRLVVEQKAHYNAFIQHDDVAILSISPELFFEQEDRLLTTRPMKGTTRRGLTNQADLKEAAWLEADPKNRAENMMIVDLLRNDMNRISEIGSEQVTRLCQVEQYSTVWQMTSTIESRLRPEVDLVQAFQALFPCGSITGAPKISTMEIIQQTEIAPRGVYCGTIGILLPRGKRIFNVAIRTLQMQGTKAIYGVGGGITWDSKWEGEYQETKQKSAVLYRQEPRFELLTTGLIHQGKLTFLEQHLTRLREASRYFAYPFDEPKLLNDLQEELAHVDPSLDYRCRIALQKNGSFQLTITELTDLPASYLQAQLRKQTAPLDRPFTYFKTSQRDHLIQSDREQIYFLEDETLLETTIGNLILEIKGKLYTPPAHLPILDGIYRRHLLENQQVEEKLLTLKDLEIADRVYGCNALRGLYPLDFTRKDS
;
A
#
# COMPACT_ATOMS: atom_id res chain seq x y z
N MET A 1 28.46 6.66 14.72
CA MET A 1 27.01 6.47 14.54
C MET A 1 26.50 5.51 15.60
N HIS A 2 25.29 5.73 16.11
CA HIS A 2 24.69 4.79 17.07
C HIS A 2 24.25 3.53 16.32
N LYS A 3 24.70 2.36 16.80
CA LYS A 3 24.21 1.07 16.28
C LYS A 3 22.81 0.83 16.81
N GLN A 4 21.86 0.60 15.92
CA GLN A 4 20.49 0.30 16.30
C GLN A 4 19.79 -0.56 15.25
N THR A 5 18.89 -1.39 15.71
CA THR A 5 18.00 -2.17 14.86
C THR A 5 16.56 -1.98 15.31
N ILE A 6 15.66 -1.71 14.36
CA ILE A 6 14.21 -1.64 14.58
C ILE A 6 13.55 -2.71 13.74
N ILE A 7 12.66 -3.48 14.35
CA ILE A 7 11.80 -4.45 13.69
C ILE A 7 10.34 -4.03 13.91
N ASP A 8 9.67 -3.70 12.80
CA ASP A 8 8.25 -3.32 12.73
C ASP A 8 7.47 -4.39 11.97
N PHE A 9 7.56 -5.64 12.39
CA PHE A 9 6.77 -6.73 11.83
C PHE A 9 5.39 -6.73 12.48
N LYS A 10 4.33 -6.66 11.68
CA LYS A 10 2.95 -6.55 12.20
C LYS A 10 2.54 -7.72 13.09
N GLU A 11 3.07 -8.89 12.83
CA GLU A 11 2.84 -10.12 13.61
C GLU A 11 3.32 -9.99 15.07
N LEU A 12 4.26 -9.09 15.34
CA LEU A 12 4.77 -8.83 16.70
C LEU A 12 3.89 -7.85 17.48
N GLY A 13 2.97 -7.15 16.81
CA GLY A 13 2.03 -6.20 17.43
C GLY A 13 2.63 -4.86 17.87
N LEU A 14 3.93 -4.78 18.09
CA LEU A 14 4.67 -3.60 18.53
C LEU A 14 5.97 -3.46 17.76
N ARG A 15 6.51 -2.23 17.74
CA ARG A 15 7.87 -1.92 17.30
C ARG A 15 8.87 -2.50 18.30
N HIS A 16 9.84 -3.24 17.83
CA HIS A 16 10.95 -3.77 18.64
C HIS A 16 12.23 -2.99 18.33
N LEU A 17 12.76 -2.29 19.33
CA LEU A 17 13.97 -1.47 19.24
C LEU A 17 15.12 -2.16 19.99
N PHE A 18 16.24 -2.36 19.31
CA PHE A 18 17.47 -2.99 19.79
C PHE A 18 18.64 -2.01 19.68
N THR A 19 19.28 -1.66 20.80
CA THR A 19 20.33 -0.63 20.84
C THR A 19 21.67 -1.09 21.47
N LYS A 20 21.66 -2.11 22.31
CA LYS A 20 22.84 -2.56 23.07
C LYS A 20 23.07 -4.05 22.85
N PRO A 21 23.71 -4.44 21.72
CA PRO A 21 24.00 -5.84 21.49
C PRO A 21 25.08 -6.35 22.48
N ILE A 22 24.87 -7.54 23.03
CA ILE A 22 25.90 -8.25 23.78
C ILE A 22 26.95 -8.87 22.85
N LYS A 23 26.56 -9.11 21.58
CA LYS A 23 27.44 -9.65 20.55
C LYS A 23 27.03 -9.22 19.16
N GLU A 24 28.01 -9.06 18.27
CA GLU A 24 27.83 -8.89 16.83
C GLU A 24 28.43 -10.10 16.11
N LEU A 25 27.63 -10.72 15.26
CA LEU A 25 28.01 -11.82 14.38
C LEU A 25 27.98 -11.31 12.96
N LYS A 26 29.15 -11.17 12.32
CA LYS A 26 29.23 -10.56 10.99
C LYS A 26 30.36 -11.11 10.14
N THR A 27 30.14 -11.22 8.84
CA THR A 27 31.17 -11.68 7.91
C THR A 27 30.96 -11.17 6.49
N ARG A 28 32.06 -11.00 5.76
CA ARG A 28 32.11 -10.84 4.29
C ARG A 28 32.73 -12.07 3.60
N ASP A 29 32.96 -13.13 4.35
CA ASP A 29 33.52 -14.38 3.88
C ASP A 29 32.42 -15.44 3.81
N LEU A 30 32.20 -15.99 2.60
CA LEU A 30 31.20 -17.03 2.31
C LEU A 30 31.39 -18.27 3.19
N ASP A 31 32.63 -18.69 3.43
CA ASP A 31 32.95 -19.90 4.21
C ASP A 31 32.55 -19.78 5.69
N ARG A 32 32.29 -18.55 6.17
CA ARG A 32 31.90 -18.28 7.56
C ARG A 32 30.39 -18.10 7.77
N VAL A 33 29.64 -17.94 6.71
CA VAL A 33 28.20 -17.60 6.79
C VAL A 33 27.41 -18.66 7.55
N GLU A 34 27.55 -19.93 7.19
CA GLU A 34 26.82 -21.02 7.84
C GLU A 34 27.23 -21.20 9.32
N ALA A 35 28.53 -21.09 9.63
CA ALA A 35 29.00 -21.22 11.00
C ALA A 35 28.43 -20.12 11.90
N LEU A 36 28.39 -18.89 11.41
CA LEU A 36 27.79 -17.77 12.15
C LEU A 36 26.28 -17.89 12.27
N LEU A 37 25.59 -18.42 11.25
CA LEU A 37 24.15 -18.64 11.32
C LEU A 37 23.77 -19.71 12.36
N ARG A 38 24.59 -20.77 12.50
CA ARG A 38 24.45 -21.74 13.62
C ARG A 38 24.70 -21.09 14.98
N GLU A 39 25.64 -20.16 15.05
CA GLU A 39 25.89 -19.41 16.29
C GLU A 39 24.72 -18.49 16.64
N VAL A 40 24.06 -17.84 15.65
CA VAL A 40 22.81 -17.08 15.82
C VAL A 40 21.72 -17.97 16.41
N GLU A 41 21.52 -19.17 15.87
CA GLU A 41 20.54 -20.14 16.36
C GLU A 41 20.84 -20.57 17.80
N ALA A 42 22.09 -20.89 18.11
CA ALA A 42 22.51 -21.27 19.46
C ALA A 42 22.21 -20.17 20.50
N TYR A 43 22.38 -18.89 20.15
CA TYR A 43 21.97 -17.78 21.03
C TYR A 43 20.46 -17.72 21.21
N GLN A 44 19.67 -17.92 20.17
CA GLN A 44 18.22 -17.99 20.28
C GLN A 44 17.76 -19.10 21.23
N GLU A 45 18.33 -20.29 21.10
CA GLU A 45 18.04 -21.44 21.96
C GLU A 45 18.44 -21.18 23.43
N ALA A 46 19.53 -20.43 23.64
CA ALA A 46 19.95 -19.96 24.96
C ALA A 46 19.05 -18.88 25.57
N GLY A 47 18.04 -18.40 24.81
CA GLY A 47 17.04 -17.46 25.32
C GLY A 47 17.31 -15.98 24.99
N PHE A 48 18.18 -15.69 24.02
CA PHE A 48 18.48 -14.35 23.55
C PHE A 48 17.65 -13.99 22.30
N TYR A 49 17.47 -12.70 22.07
CA TYR A 49 17.00 -12.18 20.78
C TYR A 49 18.18 -12.12 19.80
N ALA A 50 17.94 -12.48 18.55
CA ALA A 50 18.86 -12.22 17.46
C ALA A 50 18.15 -11.47 16.33
N VAL A 51 18.76 -10.37 15.84
CA VAL A 51 18.19 -9.55 14.77
C VAL A 51 19.24 -9.18 13.76
N GLY A 52 18.93 -9.24 12.48
CA GLY A 52 19.90 -8.95 11.44
C GLY A 52 19.44 -9.30 10.05
N TYR A 53 20.40 -9.46 9.14
CA TYR A 53 20.15 -9.76 7.74
C TYR A 53 21.13 -10.77 7.16
N VAL A 54 20.72 -11.38 6.05
CA VAL A 54 21.57 -12.14 5.14
C VAL A 54 21.42 -11.50 3.75
N SER A 55 22.53 -11.01 3.17
CA SER A 55 22.56 -10.40 1.84
C SER A 55 22.34 -11.42 0.74
N TYR A 56 21.81 -10.99 -0.39
CA TYR A 56 21.57 -11.85 -1.56
C TYR A 56 22.84 -12.59 -2.00
N GLU A 57 23.97 -11.93 -1.94
CA GLU A 57 25.28 -12.48 -2.33
C GLU A 57 25.83 -13.53 -1.37
N ALA A 58 25.16 -13.80 -0.25
CA ALA A 58 25.46 -14.94 0.61
C ALA A 58 24.97 -16.29 0.05
N ALA A 59 24.18 -16.28 -1.04
CA ALA A 59 23.59 -17.49 -1.62
C ALA A 59 24.59 -18.62 -1.90
N PRO A 60 25.83 -18.39 -2.41
CA PRO A 60 26.79 -19.46 -2.64
C PRO A 60 27.29 -20.15 -1.36
N ALA A 61 27.12 -19.56 -0.18
CA ALA A 61 27.43 -20.22 1.08
C ALA A 61 26.48 -21.40 1.36
N PHE A 62 25.23 -21.31 0.91
CA PHE A 62 24.19 -22.34 1.10
C PHE A 62 24.12 -23.35 -0.05
N GLU A 63 24.39 -22.92 -1.27
CA GLU A 63 24.48 -23.78 -2.46
C GLU A 63 25.52 -23.18 -3.44
N LYS A 64 26.66 -23.84 -3.57
CA LYS A 64 27.82 -23.37 -4.36
C LYS A 64 27.54 -23.06 -5.83
N LYS A 65 26.46 -23.61 -6.38
CA LYS A 65 26.08 -23.40 -7.78
C LYS A 65 25.28 -22.11 -8.00
N LEU A 66 24.89 -21.40 -6.93
CA LEU A 66 24.13 -20.16 -7.06
C LEU A 66 25.07 -19.01 -7.43
N ALA A 67 24.94 -18.53 -8.67
CA ALA A 67 25.78 -17.46 -9.18
C ALA A 67 25.31 -16.10 -8.69
N VAL A 68 26.24 -15.26 -8.23
CA VAL A 68 26.00 -13.90 -7.75
C VAL A 68 27.13 -12.96 -8.15
N HIS A 69 26.88 -11.66 -8.12
CA HIS A 69 27.95 -10.66 -8.24
C HIS A 69 28.83 -10.61 -6.98
N PRO A 70 30.09 -10.14 -7.09
CA PRO A 70 30.93 -9.92 -5.93
C PRO A 70 30.31 -8.88 -4.98
N ALA A 71 30.24 -9.21 -3.68
CA ALA A 71 29.85 -8.29 -2.61
C ALA A 71 31.07 -7.49 -2.09
N PRO A 72 30.88 -6.35 -1.38
CA PRO A 72 29.61 -5.69 -1.07
C PRO A 72 29.13 -4.70 -2.14
N LEU A 73 27.85 -4.32 -2.09
CA LEU A 73 27.31 -3.21 -2.88
C LEU A 73 27.70 -1.86 -2.26
N MET A 74 27.46 -1.69 -0.94
CA MET A 74 27.63 -0.44 -0.19
C MET A 74 28.20 -0.66 1.21
N GLY A 75 29.18 -1.55 1.39
CA GLY A 75 29.82 -1.77 2.68
C GLY A 75 29.08 -2.70 3.63
N GLU A 76 27.95 -3.28 3.22
CA GLU A 76 27.22 -4.31 3.97
C GLU A 76 28.05 -5.60 4.12
N TYR A 77 27.59 -6.45 5.02
CA TYR A 77 28.12 -7.80 5.23
C TYR A 77 27.29 -8.83 4.47
N LEU A 78 27.86 -10.02 4.21
CA LEU A 78 27.09 -11.17 3.71
C LEU A 78 26.09 -11.67 4.77
N LEU A 79 26.51 -11.62 6.03
CA LEU A 79 25.67 -11.89 7.19
C LEU A 79 26.01 -10.88 8.28
N TYR A 80 24.98 -10.27 8.86
CA TYR A 80 25.07 -9.38 10.01
C TYR A 80 23.93 -9.67 10.97
N PHE A 81 24.25 -10.09 12.20
CA PHE A 81 23.30 -10.26 13.29
C PHE A 81 23.83 -9.64 14.58
N THR A 82 22.92 -9.09 15.35
CA THR A 82 23.18 -8.62 16.71
C THR A 82 22.38 -9.45 17.70
N ILE A 83 23.00 -9.78 18.83
CA ILE A 83 22.43 -10.60 19.90
C ILE A 83 22.08 -9.69 21.08
N HIS A 84 20.89 -9.86 21.66
CA HIS A 84 20.39 -9.02 22.74
C HIS A 84 19.71 -9.84 23.84
N GLU A 85 19.89 -9.41 25.09
CA GLU A 85 19.17 -9.95 26.26
C GLU A 85 17.79 -9.33 26.38
N GLU A 86 17.66 -8.05 26.03
CA GLU A 86 16.46 -7.24 26.21
C GLU A 86 16.08 -6.52 24.91
N VAL A 87 14.82 -6.18 24.81
CA VAL A 87 14.24 -5.38 23.73
C VAL A 87 13.35 -4.29 24.32
N GLU A 88 13.45 -3.08 23.78
CA GLU A 88 12.49 -2.02 24.04
C GLU A 88 11.33 -2.14 23.05
N THR A 89 10.09 -2.15 23.56
CA THR A 89 8.90 -2.22 22.71
C THR A 89 8.14 -0.90 22.73
N LEU A 90 7.76 -0.41 21.55
CA LEU A 90 7.06 0.85 21.32
C LEU A 90 5.83 0.62 20.42
N PRO A 91 4.82 1.51 20.44
CA PRO A 91 3.80 1.51 19.40
C PRO A 91 4.41 1.72 18.01
N PHE A 92 3.78 1.19 16.97
CA PHE A 92 4.15 1.55 15.60
C PHE A 92 3.97 3.05 15.39
N PRO A 93 4.85 3.70 14.57
CA PRO A 93 4.73 5.12 14.32
C PRO A 93 3.46 5.43 13.52
N GLU A 94 2.69 6.40 13.98
CA GLU A 94 1.52 6.94 13.28
C GLU A 94 1.85 8.26 12.54
N ASP A 95 2.97 8.89 12.93
CA ASP A 95 3.46 10.15 12.40
C ASP A 95 4.98 10.11 12.21
N TYR A 96 5.53 11.09 11.50
CA TYR A 96 6.97 11.22 11.23
C TYR A 96 7.38 12.69 11.10
N GLU A 97 8.65 12.97 11.34
CA GLU A 97 9.24 14.28 11.03
C GLU A 97 9.25 14.50 9.50
N VAL A 98 8.96 15.72 9.08
CA VAL A 98 8.93 16.06 7.65
C VAL A 98 10.32 15.88 7.05
N VAL A 99 10.44 14.93 6.15
CA VAL A 99 11.65 14.62 5.39
C VAL A 99 11.34 14.83 3.91
N ASP A 100 12.11 15.67 3.25
CA ASP A 100 12.02 15.84 1.80
C ASP A 100 12.83 14.75 1.11
N LEU A 101 12.15 13.91 0.32
CA LEU A 101 12.77 12.90 -0.53
C LEU A 101 12.57 13.29 -1.99
N PRO A 102 13.67 13.50 -2.73
CA PRO A 102 13.58 13.93 -4.12
C PRO A 102 12.90 12.86 -5.00
N ALA A 103 12.16 13.33 -6.01
CA ALA A 103 11.52 12.45 -6.99
C ALA A 103 12.45 12.05 -8.14
N ASN A 104 13.57 12.76 -8.33
CA ASN A 104 14.51 12.59 -9.42
C ASN A 104 15.66 11.65 -9.05
N TRP A 105 15.37 10.37 -8.92
CA TRP A 105 16.37 9.34 -8.73
C TRP A 105 17.09 9.03 -10.04
N LYS A 106 18.41 8.86 -10.00
CA LYS A 106 19.20 8.45 -11.15
C LYS A 106 18.98 6.97 -11.44
N GLU A 107 18.53 6.64 -12.63
CA GLU A 107 18.46 5.27 -13.12
C GLU A 107 19.86 4.80 -13.53
N GLU A 108 20.37 3.72 -12.93
CA GLU A 108 21.68 3.16 -13.29
C GLU A 108 21.62 2.31 -14.57
N VAL A 109 20.43 1.94 -15.02
CA VAL A 109 20.17 1.23 -16.28
C VAL A 109 19.16 2.03 -17.10
N GLU A 110 19.62 2.58 -18.22
CA GLU A 110 18.76 3.32 -19.15
C GLU A 110 17.91 2.38 -20.04
N ALA A 111 16.84 2.90 -20.63
CA ALA A 111 15.88 2.14 -21.41
C ALA A 111 16.49 1.21 -22.50
N PRO A 112 17.50 1.61 -23.30
CA PRO A 112 18.08 0.70 -24.29
C PRO A 112 18.82 -0.50 -23.67
N ALA A 113 19.50 -0.29 -22.53
CA ALA A 113 20.18 -1.37 -21.81
C ALA A 113 19.16 -2.31 -21.14
N TYR A 114 18.07 -1.74 -20.59
CA TYR A 114 16.96 -2.50 -20.04
C TYR A 114 16.30 -3.39 -21.11
N GLN A 115 15.99 -2.83 -22.28
CA GLN A 115 15.45 -3.58 -23.41
C GLN A 115 16.35 -4.77 -23.78
N LYS A 116 17.66 -4.54 -23.93
CA LYS A 116 18.63 -5.60 -24.26
C LYS A 116 18.64 -6.71 -23.21
N ALA A 117 18.55 -6.37 -21.91
CA ALA A 117 18.47 -7.36 -20.85
C ALA A 117 17.20 -8.22 -20.98
N ILE A 118 16.04 -7.60 -21.23
CA ILE A 118 14.77 -8.33 -21.45
C ILE A 118 14.86 -9.25 -22.67
N GLU A 119 15.44 -8.79 -23.79
CA GLU A 119 15.65 -9.62 -24.97
C GLU A 119 16.56 -10.83 -24.67
N THR A 120 17.61 -10.64 -23.87
CA THR A 120 18.49 -11.73 -23.40
C THR A 120 17.72 -12.73 -22.54
N ILE A 121 16.91 -12.25 -21.59
CA ILE A 121 16.06 -13.10 -20.75
C ILE A 121 15.06 -13.90 -21.60
N HIS A 122 14.39 -13.25 -22.57
CA HIS A 122 13.48 -13.94 -23.50
C HIS A 122 14.21 -15.01 -24.34
N HIS A 123 15.49 -14.77 -24.69
CA HIS A 123 16.29 -15.80 -25.37
C HIS A 123 16.44 -17.04 -24.50
N HIS A 124 16.81 -16.89 -23.21
CA HIS A 124 16.94 -18.00 -22.28
C HIS A 124 15.60 -18.71 -22.00
N ILE A 125 14.50 -17.96 -21.88
CA ILE A 125 13.16 -18.56 -21.75
C ILE A 125 12.83 -19.41 -22.99
N ARG A 126 13.14 -18.94 -24.19
CA ARG A 126 12.92 -19.66 -25.45
C ARG A 126 13.75 -20.96 -25.53
N GLN A 127 14.97 -20.95 -25.00
CA GLN A 127 15.82 -22.15 -24.94
C GLN A 127 15.38 -23.15 -23.87
N GLY A 128 14.48 -22.75 -22.97
CA GLY A 128 14.01 -23.59 -21.86
C GLY A 128 14.96 -23.55 -20.65
N ASP A 129 15.89 -22.61 -20.58
CA ASP A 129 16.84 -22.46 -19.46
C ASP A 129 16.15 -21.98 -18.19
N THR A 130 15.07 -21.21 -18.34
CA THR A 130 14.25 -20.67 -17.24
C THR A 130 12.81 -20.42 -17.69
N TYR A 131 11.87 -20.40 -16.75
CA TYR A 131 10.46 -20.03 -17.00
C TYR A 131 10.19 -18.57 -16.68
N GLN A 132 10.92 -18.02 -15.70
CA GLN A 132 10.79 -16.64 -15.23
C GLN A 132 12.12 -16.18 -14.65
N VAL A 133 12.46 -14.91 -14.87
CA VAL A 133 13.62 -14.25 -14.23
C VAL A 133 13.12 -13.02 -13.49
N ASN A 134 13.39 -12.90 -12.19
CA ASN A 134 13.18 -11.63 -11.49
C ASN A 134 14.36 -10.69 -11.79
N TYR A 135 14.22 -9.85 -12.81
CA TYR A 135 15.23 -8.89 -13.25
C TYR A 135 15.11 -7.59 -12.46
N THR A 136 16.25 -7.09 -11.96
CA THR A 136 16.28 -5.90 -11.11
C THR A 136 17.26 -4.85 -11.64
N VAL A 137 16.95 -3.60 -11.34
CA VAL A 137 17.78 -2.43 -11.61
C VAL A 137 17.94 -1.59 -10.35
N GLN A 138 18.92 -0.70 -10.34
CA GLN A 138 19.20 0.17 -9.21
C GLN A 138 18.90 1.62 -9.56
N LEU A 139 18.37 2.32 -8.59
CA LEU A 139 18.22 3.78 -8.57
C LEU A 139 19.16 4.34 -7.51
N SER A 140 19.85 5.42 -7.81
CA SER A 140 20.76 6.08 -6.88
C SER A 140 20.39 7.53 -6.62
N GLN A 141 20.73 8.02 -5.41
CA GLN A 141 20.52 9.40 -5.00
C GLN A 141 21.48 9.78 -3.88
N GLU A 142 21.74 11.08 -3.74
CA GLU A 142 22.39 11.67 -2.56
C GLU A 142 21.33 12.16 -1.57
N LEU A 143 21.26 11.54 -0.40
CA LEU A 143 20.32 11.88 0.66
C LEU A 143 21.07 12.40 1.89
N LYS A 144 20.77 13.63 2.31
CA LYS A 144 21.39 14.27 3.48
C LYS A 144 20.56 14.12 4.76
N ALA A 145 19.32 13.63 4.63
CA ALA A 145 18.42 13.43 5.76
C ALA A 145 18.87 12.26 6.63
N ASP A 146 18.48 12.30 7.90
CA ASP A 146 18.73 11.20 8.82
C ASP A 146 18.04 9.91 8.34
N PRO A 147 18.76 8.77 8.22
CA PRO A 147 18.19 7.52 7.75
C PRO A 147 16.98 7.04 8.58
N LEU A 148 16.97 7.27 9.90
CA LEU A 148 15.85 6.89 10.75
C LEU A 148 14.60 7.74 10.46
N ALA A 149 14.76 9.03 10.21
CA ALA A 149 13.66 9.91 9.82
C ALA A 149 13.07 9.48 8.46
N ILE A 150 13.93 9.11 7.49
CA ILE A 150 13.49 8.53 6.21
C ILE A 150 12.71 7.22 6.45
N TYR A 151 13.24 6.31 7.27
CA TYR A 151 12.59 5.04 7.58
C TYR A 151 11.19 5.23 8.18
N ASN A 152 11.06 6.09 9.21
CA ASN A 152 9.77 6.35 9.85
C ASN A 152 8.74 6.92 8.85
N ARG A 153 9.16 7.84 7.97
CA ARG A 153 8.30 8.32 6.88
C ARG A 153 7.82 7.16 6.00
N LEU A 154 8.74 6.33 5.52
CA LEU A 154 8.38 5.23 4.62
C LEU A 154 7.46 4.21 5.29
N VAL A 155 7.66 3.89 6.57
CA VAL A 155 6.78 2.98 7.35
C VAL A 155 5.34 3.51 7.41
N VAL A 156 5.17 4.80 7.76
CA VAL A 156 3.85 5.42 7.91
C VAL A 156 3.13 5.55 6.57
N GLU A 157 3.89 5.88 5.50
CA GLU A 157 3.31 6.07 4.16
C GLU A 157 2.94 4.75 3.47
N GLN A 158 3.70 3.66 3.67
CA GLN A 158 3.51 2.44 2.90
C GLN A 158 2.75 1.34 3.62
N LYS A 159 2.74 1.34 4.96
CA LYS A 159 2.03 0.37 5.81
C LYS A 159 2.32 -1.11 5.45
N ALA A 160 3.56 -1.40 5.05
CA ALA A 160 3.97 -2.78 4.78
C ALA A 160 4.01 -3.63 6.07
N HIS A 161 4.07 -4.96 5.93
CA HIS A 161 3.91 -5.86 7.07
C HIS A 161 5.23 -6.19 7.77
N TYR A 162 6.36 -6.17 7.05
CA TYR A 162 7.66 -6.67 7.53
C TYR A 162 8.73 -5.59 7.39
N ASN A 163 8.57 -4.46 8.11
CA ASN A 163 9.49 -3.34 8.02
C ASN A 163 10.65 -3.51 8.98
N ALA A 164 11.85 -3.11 8.54
CA ALA A 164 13.05 -3.18 9.37
C ALA A 164 14.02 -2.03 9.07
N PHE A 165 14.64 -1.51 10.12
CA PHE A 165 15.73 -0.56 10.05
C PHE A 165 16.97 -1.16 10.74
N ILE A 166 18.09 -1.20 10.05
CA ILE A 166 19.36 -1.68 10.64
C ILE A 166 20.44 -0.66 10.33
N GLN A 167 21.11 -0.18 11.38
CA GLN A 167 22.23 0.76 11.26
C GLN A 167 23.47 0.20 11.96
N HIS A 168 24.54 0.05 11.20
CA HIS A 168 25.84 -0.36 11.70
C HIS A 168 26.96 0.32 10.90
N ASP A 169 28.10 0.55 11.53
CA ASP A 169 29.25 1.23 10.94
C ASP A 169 28.81 2.56 10.25
N ASP A 170 28.99 2.72 8.94
CA ASP A 170 28.49 3.83 8.13
C ASP A 170 27.31 3.45 7.19
N VAL A 171 26.73 2.26 7.40
CA VAL A 171 25.65 1.69 6.59
C VAL A 171 24.32 1.76 7.32
N ALA A 172 23.27 2.12 6.60
CA ALA A 172 21.88 2.01 7.05
C ALA A 172 21.04 1.26 6.02
N ILE A 173 20.26 0.30 6.48
CA ILE A 173 19.33 -0.52 5.70
C ILE A 173 17.90 -0.17 6.12
N LEU A 174 17.08 0.30 5.19
CA LEU A 174 15.69 0.69 5.40
C LEU A 174 14.82 -0.19 4.53
N SER A 175 14.23 -1.23 5.10
CA SER A 175 13.40 -2.20 4.39
C SER A 175 11.93 -2.00 4.73
N ILE A 176 11.08 -1.80 3.72
CA ILE A 176 9.63 -1.63 3.87
C ILE A 176 8.95 -2.77 3.12
N SER A 177 9.23 -3.98 3.57
CA SER A 177 8.83 -5.18 2.86
C SER A 177 7.38 -5.59 3.11
N PRO A 178 6.60 -5.87 2.06
CA PRO A 178 5.28 -6.48 2.20
C PRO A 178 5.31 -8.01 2.30
N GLU A 179 6.46 -8.66 2.02
CA GLU A 179 6.52 -10.09 1.74
C GLU A 179 7.22 -10.89 2.84
N LEU A 180 6.58 -11.94 3.32
CA LEU A 180 7.14 -12.92 4.22
C LEU A 180 8.01 -13.92 3.43
N PHE A 181 9.28 -14.02 3.79
CA PHE A 181 10.16 -15.07 3.29
C PHE A 181 9.79 -16.40 3.95
N PHE A 182 9.94 -16.48 5.27
CA PHE A 182 9.36 -17.55 6.07
C PHE A 182 9.18 -17.13 7.53
N GLU A 183 8.21 -17.75 8.16
CA GLU A 183 8.02 -17.79 9.61
C GLU A 183 8.14 -19.23 10.08
N GLN A 184 8.86 -19.42 11.17
CA GLN A 184 8.91 -20.69 11.87
C GLN A 184 8.47 -20.50 13.31
N GLU A 185 7.52 -21.30 13.75
CA GLU A 185 7.09 -21.39 15.16
C GLU A 185 7.09 -22.87 15.55
N ASP A 186 7.93 -23.22 16.51
CA ASP A 186 8.29 -24.61 16.80
C ASP A 186 8.80 -25.33 15.52
N ARG A 187 8.00 -26.26 15.01
CA ARG A 187 8.28 -27.01 13.79
C ARG A 187 7.35 -26.63 12.62
N LEU A 188 6.44 -25.70 12.82
CA LEU A 188 5.60 -25.18 11.75
C LEU A 188 6.39 -24.14 10.96
N LEU A 189 6.57 -24.39 9.67
CA LEU A 189 7.16 -23.47 8.72
C LEU A 189 6.05 -22.91 7.82
N THR A 190 5.97 -21.59 7.73
CA THR A 190 5.00 -20.86 6.89
C THR A 190 5.74 -19.96 5.91
N THR A 191 5.34 -19.98 4.63
CA THR A 191 5.77 -18.99 3.63
C THR A 191 4.55 -18.32 3.00
N ARG A 192 4.71 -17.06 2.54
CA ARG A 192 3.59 -16.29 1.99
C ARG A 192 4.02 -15.49 0.75
N PRO A 193 4.16 -16.17 -0.40
CA PRO A 193 4.50 -15.50 -1.65
C PRO A 193 3.40 -14.56 -2.14
N MET A 194 3.82 -13.53 -2.87
CA MET A 194 2.96 -12.51 -3.45
C MET A 194 3.21 -12.42 -4.96
N LYS A 195 2.21 -12.74 -5.77
CA LYS A 195 2.23 -12.56 -7.23
C LYS A 195 0.83 -12.22 -7.73
N GLY A 196 0.77 -11.32 -8.69
CA GLY A 196 -0.49 -10.78 -9.20
C GLY A 196 -0.89 -9.50 -8.47
N THR A 197 -1.03 -8.42 -9.23
CA THR A 197 -1.34 -7.10 -8.70
C THR A 197 -2.30 -6.38 -9.64
N THR A 198 -3.29 -5.68 -9.10
CA THR A 198 -4.09 -4.71 -9.86
C THR A 198 -4.25 -3.40 -9.09
N ARG A 199 -4.53 -2.34 -9.83
CA ARG A 199 -4.78 -1.02 -9.23
C ARG A 199 -6.05 -1.01 -8.39
N ARG A 200 -6.19 -0.02 -7.53
CA ARG A 200 -7.44 0.27 -6.84
C ARG A 200 -8.42 0.96 -7.80
N GLY A 201 -9.69 0.59 -7.74
CA GLY A 201 -10.74 1.33 -8.42
C GLY A 201 -11.04 2.67 -7.75
N LEU A 202 -11.50 3.67 -8.49
CA LEU A 202 -11.75 5.02 -7.94
C LEU A 202 -13.01 5.11 -7.07
N THR A 203 -13.96 4.20 -7.26
CA THR A 203 -15.18 4.07 -6.44
C THR A 203 -15.18 2.74 -5.72
N ASN A 204 -15.96 2.62 -4.64
CA ASN A 204 -16.11 1.35 -3.91
C ASN A 204 -16.54 0.19 -4.84
N GLN A 205 -17.46 0.43 -5.77
CA GLN A 205 -17.90 -0.60 -6.72
C GLN A 205 -16.82 -0.96 -7.75
N ALA A 206 -16.12 0.03 -8.30
CA ALA A 206 -15.03 -0.21 -9.24
C ALA A 206 -13.87 -0.96 -8.55
N ASP A 207 -13.58 -0.61 -7.31
CA ASP A 207 -12.53 -1.23 -6.51
C ASP A 207 -12.81 -2.72 -6.23
N LEU A 208 -14.04 -3.06 -5.87
CA LEU A 208 -14.45 -4.45 -5.70
C LEU A 208 -14.44 -5.23 -7.03
N LYS A 209 -14.72 -4.58 -8.17
CA LYS A 209 -14.59 -5.20 -9.49
C LYS A 209 -13.13 -5.51 -9.84
N GLU A 210 -12.20 -4.61 -9.51
CA GLU A 210 -10.76 -4.85 -9.70
C GLU A 210 -10.27 -6.04 -8.83
N ALA A 211 -10.72 -6.12 -7.58
CA ALA A 211 -10.41 -7.27 -6.71
C ALA A 211 -10.94 -8.59 -7.29
N ALA A 212 -12.22 -8.61 -7.70
CA ALA A 212 -12.84 -9.80 -8.29
C ALA A 212 -12.20 -10.18 -9.64
N TRP A 213 -11.79 -9.20 -10.44
CA TRP A 213 -11.06 -9.44 -11.67
C TRP A 213 -9.71 -10.12 -11.37
N LEU A 214 -8.93 -9.59 -10.42
CA LEU A 214 -7.64 -10.17 -10.05
C LEU A 214 -7.79 -11.60 -9.54
N GLU A 215 -8.81 -11.87 -8.74
CA GLU A 215 -9.09 -13.21 -8.20
C GLU A 215 -9.40 -14.23 -9.32
N ALA A 216 -10.09 -13.78 -10.39
CA ALA A 216 -10.52 -14.63 -11.50
C ALA A 216 -9.49 -14.70 -12.64
N ASP A 217 -8.51 -13.78 -12.72
CA ASP A 217 -7.61 -13.66 -13.88
C ASP A 217 -6.68 -14.86 -14.03
N PRO A 218 -6.77 -15.61 -15.17
CA PRO A 218 -6.02 -16.85 -15.35
C PRO A 218 -4.49 -16.63 -15.36
N LYS A 219 -4.01 -15.49 -15.87
CA LYS A 219 -2.57 -15.18 -15.94
C LYS A 219 -1.99 -14.96 -14.55
N ASN A 220 -2.58 -14.06 -13.77
CA ASN A 220 -2.11 -13.77 -12.40
C ASN A 220 -2.17 -15.02 -11.51
N ARG A 221 -3.24 -15.84 -11.67
CA ARG A 221 -3.36 -17.12 -10.97
C ARG A 221 -2.26 -18.11 -11.37
N ALA A 222 -1.95 -18.24 -12.66
CA ALA A 222 -0.90 -19.14 -13.14
C ALA A 222 0.48 -18.70 -12.63
N GLU A 223 0.79 -17.42 -12.65
CA GLU A 223 2.05 -16.86 -12.09
C GLU A 223 2.15 -17.10 -10.58
N ASN A 224 1.05 -16.90 -9.84
CA ASN A 224 1.02 -17.19 -8.39
C ASN A 224 1.21 -18.69 -8.11
N MET A 225 0.51 -19.56 -8.82
CA MET A 225 0.65 -21.01 -8.67
C MET A 225 2.06 -21.51 -9.00
N MET A 226 2.73 -20.94 -10.00
CA MET A 226 4.11 -21.30 -10.34
C MET A 226 5.06 -21.01 -9.16
N ILE A 227 4.91 -19.87 -8.47
CA ILE A 227 5.73 -19.54 -7.30
C ILE A 227 5.35 -20.41 -6.10
N VAL A 228 4.06 -20.73 -5.92
CA VAL A 228 3.61 -21.68 -4.90
C VAL A 228 4.27 -23.04 -5.12
N ASP A 229 4.28 -23.59 -6.33
CA ASP A 229 4.91 -24.87 -6.63
C ASP A 229 6.43 -24.85 -6.43
N LEU A 230 7.09 -23.73 -6.77
CA LEU A 230 8.53 -23.56 -6.51
C LEU A 230 8.82 -23.62 -5.01
N LEU A 231 8.09 -22.85 -4.19
CA LEU A 231 8.29 -22.82 -2.73
C LEU A 231 7.89 -24.16 -2.07
N ARG A 232 6.84 -24.82 -2.54
CA ARG A 232 6.48 -26.16 -2.12
C ARG A 232 7.63 -27.15 -2.34
N ASN A 233 8.25 -27.10 -3.51
CA ASN A 233 9.41 -27.93 -3.80
C ASN A 233 10.58 -27.64 -2.88
N ASP A 234 10.87 -26.37 -2.61
CA ASP A 234 11.93 -25.96 -1.67
C ASP A 234 11.62 -26.41 -0.23
N MET A 235 10.39 -26.23 0.26
CA MET A 235 9.94 -26.66 1.60
C MET A 235 9.94 -28.17 1.76
N ASN A 236 9.57 -28.94 0.74
CA ASN A 236 9.56 -30.42 0.79
C ASN A 236 10.93 -31.03 1.07
N ARG A 237 12.03 -30.32 0.75
CA ARG A 237 13.40 -30.77 1.03
C ARG A 237 13.70 -30.90 2.52
N ILE A 238 12.98 -30.18 3.38
CA ILE A 238 13.20 -30.05 4.83
C ILE A 238 12.00 -30.47 5.68
N SER A 239 10.86 -30.71 5.08
CA SER A 239 9.60 -31.02 5.76
C SER A 239 9.37 -32.51 5.95
N GLU A 240 8.52 -32.88 6.90
CA GLU A 240 7.98 -34.24 7.03
C GLU A 240 7.15 -34.60 5.80
N ILE A 241 7.28 -35.82 5.31
CA ILE A 241 6.59 -36.28 4.11
C ILE A 241 5.07 -36.12 4.30
N GLY A 242 4.43 -35.44 3.37
CA GLY A 242 2.97 -35.24 3.36
C GLY A 242 2.44 -34.21 4.36
N SER A 243 3.31 -33.46 5.04
CA SER A 243 2.91 -32.38 5.96
C SER A 243 2.66 -31.05 5.26
N GLU A 244 3.09 -30.90 4.01
CA GLU A 244 2.99 -29.68 3.26
C GLU A 244 1.55 -29.44 2.78
N GLN A 245 1.04 -28.25 3.03
CA GLN A 245 -0.32 -27.82 2.67
C GLN A 245 -0.32 -26.38 2.15
N VAL A 246 -1.12 -26.13 1.10
CA VAL A 246 -1.46 -24.76 0.69
C VAL A 246 -2.74 -24.39 1.42
N THR A 247 -2.60 -23.68 2.52
CA THR A 247 -3.73 -23.31 3.40
C THR A 247 -4.57 -22.18 2.82
N ARG A 248 -3.96 -21.32 1.99
CA ARG A 248 -4.63 -20.26 1.24
C ARG A 248 -4.02 -20.17 -0.16
N LEU A 249 -4.85 -20.23 -1.19
CA LEU A 249 -4.40 -20.17 -2.58
C LEU A 249 -5.04 -19.00 -3.31
N CYS A 250 -4.21 -18.12 -3.92
CA CYS A 250 -4.65 -17.00 -4.75
C CYS A 250 -5.64 -16.05 -4.02
N GLN A 251 -5.43 -15.79 -2.74
CA GLN A 251 -6.25 -14.85 -1.97
C GLN A 251 -5.91 -13.41 -2.37
N VAL A 252 -6.93 -12.60 -2.65
CA VAL A 252 -6.75 -11.18 -2.97
C VAL A 252 -6.84 -10.34 -1.71
N GLU A 253 -5.81 -9.53 -1.44
CA GLU A 253 -5.69 -8.69 -0.26
C GLU A 253 -5.59 -7.22 -0.63
N GLN A 254 -6.19 -6.38 0.20
CA GLN A 254 -6.21 -4.94 0.02
C GLN A 254 -4.95 -4.29 0.60
N TYR A 255 -4.22 -3.56 -0.24
CA TYR A 255 -3.18 -2.62 0.17
C TYR A 255 -3.64 -1.18 -0.12
N SER A 256 -2.93 -0.17 0.39
CA SER A 256 -3.33 1.23 0.24
C SER A 256 -3.48 1.66 -1.23
N THR A 257 -2.60 1.17 -2.10
CA THR A 257 -2.51 1.58 -3.50
C THR A 257 -2.88 0.52 -4.53
N VAL A 258 -2.95 -0.74 -4.12
CA VAL A 258 -3.16 -1.89 -5.01
C VAL A 258 -3.98 -2.99 -4.33
N TRP A 259 -4.56 -3.87 -5.12
CA TRP A 259 -4.95 -5.22 -4.73
C TRP A 259 -3.81 -6.18 -5.06
N GLN A 260 -3.50 -7.08 -4.15
CA GLN A 260 -2.38 -8.03 -4.27
C GLN A 260 -2.88 -9.45 -4.07
N MET A 261 -2.46 -10.36 -4.96
CA MET A 261 -2.73 -11.79 -4.79
C MET A 261 -1.63 -12.46 -3.98
N THR A 262 -2.01 -13.20 -2.95
CA THR A 262 -1.11 -13.92 -2.04
C THR A 262 -1.52 -15.38 -1.95
N SER A 263 -0.57 -16.24 -1.60
CA SER A 263 -0.85 -17.63 -1.19
C SER A 263 -0.10 -17.93 0.10
N THR A 264 -0.58 -18.90 0.87
CA THR A 264 0.08 -19.34 2.11
C THR A 264 0.35 -20.82 2.03
N ILE A 265 1.60 -21.20 2.28
CA ILE A 265 2.06 -22.58 2.30
C ILE A 265 2.58 -22.87 3.70
N GLU A 266 2.15 -23.98 4.27
CA GLU A 266 2.57 -24.44 5.58
C GLU A 266 3.10 -25.85 5.50
N SER A 267 4.11 -26.16 6.30
CA SER A 267 4.64 -27.52 6.43
C SER A 267 5.23 -27.75 7.81
N ARG A 268 5.38 -29.01 8.19
CA ARG A 268 6.05 -29.38 9.44
C ARG A 268 7.48 -29.80 9.16
N LEU A 269 8.44 -29.07 9.73
CA LEU A 269 9.87 -29.38 9.62
C LEU A 269 10.18 -30.72 10.25
N ARG A 270 11.13 -31.47 9.65
CA ARG A 270 11.71 -32.63 10.30
C ARG A 270 12.47 -32.23 11.58
N PRO A 271 12.53 -33.08 12.62
CA PRO A 271 13.10 -32.72 13.92
C PRO A 271 14.58 -32.27 13.89
N GLU A 272 15.32 -32.78 12.91
CA GLU A 272 16.76 -32.51 12.76
C GLU A 272 17.07 -31.24 11.97
N VAL A 273 16.08 -30.55 11.43
CA VAL A 273 16.30 -29.37 10.58
C VAL A 273 16.65 -28.15 11.44
N ASP A 274 17.88 -27.66 11.26
CA ASP A 274 18.39 -26.41 11.84
C ASP A 274 18.11 -25.19 10.94
N LEU A 275 18.44 -24.00 11.42
CA LEU A 275 18.28 -22.76 10.67
C LEU A 275 19.10 -22.74 9.38
N VAL A 276 20.32 -23.31 9.41
CA VAL A 276 21.17 -23.38 8.21
C VAL A 276 20.55 -24.25 7.15
N GLN A 277 19.97 -25.40 7.51
CA GLN A 277 19.29 -26.27 6.57
C GLN A 277 18.02 -25.61 5.99
N ALA A 278 17.32 -24.78 6.79
CA ALA A 278 16.22 -23.98 6.28
C ALA A 278 16.71 -22.96 5.22
N PHE A 279 17.82 -22.28 5.45
CA PHE A 279 18.43 -21.39 4.47
C PHE A 279 18.95 -22.14 3.23
N GLN A 280 19.59 -23.29 3.37
CA GLN A 280 20.04 -24.12 2.26
C GLN A 280 18.87 -24.58 1.36
N ALA A 281 17.69 -24.79 1.92
CA ALA A 281 16.51 -25.16 1.16
C ALA A 281 15.82 -23.96 0.48
N LEU A 282 15.68 -22.83 1.18
CA LEU A 282 14.80 -21.75 0.79
C LEU A 282 15.54 -20.54 0.18
N PHE A 283 16.77 -20.23 0.61
CA PHE A 283 17.45 -18.99 0.23
C PHE A 283 18.22 -19.07 -1.08
N PRO A 284 18.22 -17.99 -1.90
CA PRO A 284 17.32 -16.85 -1.84
C PRO A 284 15.88 -17.24 -2.19
N CYS A 285 14.92 -16.40 -1.77
CA CYS A 285 13.50 -16.66 -2.04
C CYS A 285 13.22 -16.84 -3.53
N GLY A 286 12.39 -17.83 -3.88
CA GLY A 286 12.04 -18.12 -5.26
C GLY A 286 11.30 -16.97 -5.96
N SER A 287 10.52 -16.17 -5.21
CA SER A 287 9.74 -15.05 -5.75
C SER A 287 10.61 -13.93 -6.33
N ILE A 288 11.87 -13.78 -5.83
CA ILE A 288 12.82 -12.75 -6.25
C ILE A 288 13.98 -13.31 -7.08
N THR A 289 13.94 -14.58 -7.46
CA THR A 289 14.89 -15.23 -8.36
C THR A 289 14.19 -15.73 -9.61
N GLY A 290 13.67 -16.92 -9.59
CA GLY A 290 12.93 -17.58 -10.67
C GLY A 290 13.12 -19.09 -10.67
N ALA A 291 12.67 -19.76 -11.73
CA ALA A 291 12.65 -21.21 -11.81
C ALA A 291 13.16 -21.72 -13.17
N PRO A 292 14.11 -22.68 -13.18
CA PRO A 292 14.86 -23.28 -12.06
C PRO A 292 15.84 -22.26 -11.41
N LYS A 293 16.03 -22.34 -10.07
CA LYS A 293 16.76 -21.31 -9.31
C LYS A 293 18.22 -21.17 -9.79
N ILE A 294 18.96 -22.25 -10.00
CA ILE A 294 20.38 -22.24 -10.38
C ILE A 294 20.58 -21.51 -11.72
N SER A 295 19.96 -22.00 -12.79
CA SER A 295 20.09 -21.41 -14.14
C SER A 295 19.58 -19.97 -14.18
N THR A 296 18.52 -19.68 -13.44
CA THR A 296 17.98 -18.32 -13.36
C THR A 296 18.96 -17.35 -12.67
N MET A 297 19.65 -17.77 -11.61
CA MET A 297 20.63 -16.90 -10.93
C MET A 297 21.89 -16.68 -11.79
N GLU A 298 22.27 -17.62 -12.65
CA GLU A 298 23.31 -17.39 -13.67
C GLU A 298 22.89 -16.32 -14.68
N ILE A 299 21.63 -16.36 -15.14
CA ILE A 299 21.07 -15.34 -16.06
C ILE A 299 21.00 -13.97 -15.38
N ILE A 300 20.59 -13.91 -14.11
CA ILE A 300 20.57 -12.68 -13.31
C ILE A 300 21.96 -12.07 -13.23
N GLN A 301 23.00 -12.87 -12.88
CA GLN A 301 24.38 -12.40 -12.81
C GLN A 301 24.89 -11.86 -14.15
N GLN A 302 24.45 -12.44 -15.27
CA GLN A 302 24.86 -12.01 -16.62
C GLN A 302 24.15 -10.73 -17.08
N THR A 303 22.93 -10.50 -16.62
CA THR A 303 22.07 -9.40 -17.11
C THR A 303 22.05 -8.19 -16.20
N GLU A 304 22.21 -8.36 -14.90
CA GLU A 304 22.32 -7.27 -13.93
C GLU A 304 23.77 -6.72 -13.90
N ILE A 305 23.90 -5.41 -13.65
CA ILE A 305 25.20 -4.73 -13.74
C ILE A 305 25.95 -4.63 -12.39
N ALA A 306 25.29 -4.95 -11.29
CA ALA A 306 25.81 -4.75 -9.95
C ALA A 306 25.23 -5.77 -8.95
N PRO A 307 25.88 -5.99 -7.79
CA PRO A 307 25.33 -6.81 -6.71
C PRO A 307 24.05 -6.18 -6.15
N ARG A 308 23.19 -7.01 -5.58
CA ARG A 308 21.92 -6.59 -4.97
C ARG A 308 22.08 -6.11 -3.53
N GLY A 309 23.07 -6.64 -2.81
CA GLY A 309 23.32 -6.37 -1.39
C GLY A 309 22.22 -6.97 -0.51
N VAL A 310 21.70 -6.19 0.44
CA VAL A 310 20.60 -6.64 1.30
C VAL A 310 19.27 -6.71 0.53
N TYR A 311 19.09 -5.89 -0.50
CA TYR A 311 17.93 -6.01 -1.40
C TYR A 311 17.88 -7.40 -2.04
N CYS A 312 16.71 -8.03 -2.05
CA CYS A 312 16.50 -9.43 -2.44
C CYS A 312 17.19 -10.48 -1.53
N GLY A 313 17.86 -10.06 -0.48
CA GLY A 313 18.22 -10.92 0.63
C GLY A 313 17.08 -11.07 1.63
N THR A 314 17.39 -11.16 2.91
CA THR A 314 16.38 -11.29 3.97
C THR A 314 16.80 -10.56 5.24
N ILE A 315 15.83 -10.00 5.95
CA ILE A 315 16.00 -9.41 7.28
C ILE A 315 15.09 -10.17 8.24
N GLY A 316 15.61 -10.52 9.41
CA GLY A 316 14.82 -11.32 10.33
C GLY A 316 15.06 -11.02 11.80
N ILE A 317 14.12 -11.54 12.58
CA ILE A 317 14.17 -11.60 14.04
C ILE A 317 13.97 -13.03 14.51
N LEU A 318 14.80 -13.45 15.44
CA LEU A 318 14.66 -14.68 16.18
C LEU A 318 14.31 -14.30 17.63
N LEU A 319 13.13 -14.70 18.05
CA LEU A 319 12.63 -14.48 19.42
C LEU A 319 13.18 -15.56 20.35
N PRO A 320 13.40 -15.26 21.63
CA PRO A 320 13.83 -16.27 22.60
C PRO A 320 12.95 -17.53 22.55
N ARG A 321 13.58 -18.68 22.46
CA ARG A 321 12.94 -20.01 22.55
C ARG A 321 11.98 -20.39 21.44
N GLY A 322 12.23 -19.95 20.19
CA GLY A 322 11.69 -20.71 19.08
C GLY A 322 11.11 -19.95 17.89
N LYS A 323 10.34 -18.86 18.05
CA LYS A 323 9.75 -18.19 16.89
C LYS A 323 10.80 -17.41 16.10
N ARG A 324 10.78 -17.54 14.77
CA ARG A 324 11.65 -16.87 13.81
C ARG A 324 10.80 -16.29 12.69
N ILE A 325 11.05 -15.03 12.31
CA ILE A 325 10.35 -14.36 11.21
C ILE A 325 11.40 -13.70 10.32
N PHE A 326 11.35 -14.00 9.03
CA PHE A 326 12.22 -13.43 8.02
C PHE A 326 11.40 -12.85 6.87
N ASN A 327 11.71 -11.62 6.45
CA ASN A 327 11.09 -11.01 5.27
C ASN A 327 11.89 -11.32 3.99
N VAL A 328 11.28 -11.11 2.84
CA VAL A 328 12.01 -10.89 1.58
C VAL A 328 12.39 -9.42 1.54
N ALA A 329 13.66 -9.07 1.57
CA ALA A 329 14.11 -7.68 1.66
C ALA A 329 13.92 -6.93 0.33
N ILE A 330 12.67 -6.74 -0.09
CA ILE A 330 12.27 -5.87 -1.21
C ILE A 330 11.76 -4.52 -0.70
N ARG A 331 11.62 -3.53 -1.57
CA ARG A 331 11.37 -2.13 -1.19
C ARG A 331 12.39 -1.67 -0.14
N THR A 332 13.64 -1.97 -0.40
CA THR A 332 14.74 -1.76 0.53
C THR A 332 15.70 -0.70 -0.01
N LEU A 333 15.89 0.33 0.79
CA LEU A 333 16.86 1.40 0.58
C LEU A 333 18.13 1.08 1.37
N GLN A 334 19.28 1.10 0.71
CA GLN A 334 20.59 0.92 1.32
C GLN A 334 21.35 2.25 1.26
N MET A 335 21.91 2.68 2.37
CA MET A 335 22.65 3.94 2.46
C MET A 335 24.02 3.72 3.04
N GLN A 336 25.03 4.41 2.47
CA GLN A 336 26.36 4.55 3.05
C GLN A 336 26.73 6.04 3.06
N GLY A 337 26.82 6.61 4.24
CA GLY A 337 26.90 8.07 4.39
C GLY A 337 25.68 8.74 3.77
N THR A 338 25.88 9.62 2.78
CA THR A 338 24.80 10.28 2.02
C THR A 338 24.38 9.55 0.76
N LYS A 339 25.18 8.59 0.29
CA LYS A 339 24.85 7.82 -0.91
C LYS A 339 23.75 6.81 -0.60
N ALA A 340 22.72 6.81 -1.41
CA ALA A 340 21.56 5.92 -1.28
C ALA A 340 21.35 5.12 -2.58
N ILE A 341 21.08 3.81 -2.45
CA ILE A 341 20.73 2.91 -3.55
C ILE A 341 19.42 2.21 -3.21
N TYR A 342 18.50 2.22 -4.16
CA TYR A 342 17.22 1.55 -4.08
C TYR A 342 17.08 0.53 -5.20
N GLY A 343 16.91 -0.76 -4.84
CA GLY A 343 16.67 -1.83 -5.79
C GLY A 343 15.20 -1.90 -6.19
N VAL A 344 14.94 -2.11 -7.49
CA VAL A 344 13.59 -2.27 -8.03
C VAL A 344 13.60 -3.22 -9.21
N GLY A 345 12.55 -4.04 -9.37
CA GLY A 345 12.46 -4.97 -10.48
C GLY A 345 11.14 -5.71 -10.54
N GLY A 346 11.06 -6.69 -11.43
CA GLY A 346 9.89 -7.50 -11.66
C GLY A 346 10.20 -8.86 -12.25
N GLY A 347 9.22 -9.75 -12.22
CA GLY A 347 9.33 -11.08 -12.82
C GLY A 347 9.09 -11.04 -14.32
N ILE A 348 10.13 -11.26 -15.10
CA ILE A 348 10.08 -11.31 -16.57
C ILE A 348 9.67 -12.71 -17.01
N THR A 349 8.56 -12.80 -17.71
CA THR A 349 8.01 -14.01 -18.33
C THR A 349 8.02 -13.90 -19.84
N TRP A 350 7.60 -14.93 -20.55
CA TRP A 350 7.51 -14.93 -22.00
C TRP A 350 6.65 -13.80 -22.57
N ASP A 351 5.56 -13.45 -21.87
CA ASP A 351 4.61 -12.42 -22.31
C ASP A 351 4.99 -10.99 -21.89
N SER A 352 6.07 -10.82 -21.13
CA SER A 352 6.54 -9.51 -20.67
C SER A 352 7.01 -8.66 -21.84
N LYS A 353 6.59 -7.37 -21.84
CA LYS A 353 7.06 -6.36 -22.80
C LYS A 353 7.97 -5.38 -22.08
N TRP A 354 9.14 -5.12 -22.61
CA TRP A 354 10.16 -4.31 -21.95
C TRP A 354 9.65 -2.90 -21.57
N GLU A 355 8.81 -2.27 -22.41
CA GLU A 355 8.25 -0.95 -22.15
C GLU A 355 7.36 -0.97 -20.89
N GLY A 356 6.50 -1.99 -20.77
CA GLY A 356 5.62 -2.17 -19.63
C GLY A 356 6.41 -2.42 -18.34
N GLU A 357 7.36 -3.35 -18.40
CA GLU A 357 8.22 -3.68 -17.27
C GLU A 357 9.08 -2.48 -16.81
N TYR A 358 9.61 -1.70 -17.77
CA TYR A 358 10.37 -0.49 -17.45
C TYR A 358 9.50 0.60 -16.81
N GLN A 359 8.26 0.77 -17.25
CA GLN A 359 7.32 1.68 -16.61
C GLN A 359 6.92 1.18 -15.20
N GLU A 360 6.79 -0.13 -15.01
CA GLU A 360 6.50 -0.71 -13.70
C GLU A 360 7.62 -0.44 -12.69
N THR A 361 8.92 -0.48 -13.09
CA THR A 361 10.02 -0.10 -12.19
C THR A 361 9.90 1.34 -11.73
N LYS A 362 9.49 2.28 -12.60
CA LYS A 362 9.24 3.69 -12.25
C LYS A 362 8.05 3.83 -11.28
N GLN A 363 6.98 3.10 -11.49
CA GLN A 363 5.84 3.11 -10.58
C GLN A 363 6.19 2.55 -9.19
N LYS A 364 6.98 1.48 -9.14
CA LYS A 364 7.47 0.88 -7.89
C LYS A 364 8.43 1.81 -7.14
N SER A 365 9.20 2.63 -7.84
CA SER A 365 10.10 3.62 -7.21
C SER A 365 9.37 4.84 -6.65
N ALA A 366 8.19 5.16 -7.15
CA ALA A 366 7.38 6.28 -6.65
C ALA A 366 7.05 6.17 -5.14
N VAL A 367 7.10 4.98 -4.59
CA VAL A 367 7.04 4.66 -3.17
C VAL A 367 8.02 5.51 -2.32
N LEU A 368 9.20 5.82 -2.86
CA LEU A 368 10.23 6.58 -2.14
C LEU A 368 9.83 8.04 -1.84
N TYR A 369 9.09 8.68 -2.73
CA TYR A 369 8.79 10.10 -2.62
C TYR A 369 7.30 10.45 -2.57
N ARG A 370 6.41 9.49 -2.86
CA ARG A 370 4.96 9.70 -2.77
C ARG A 370 4.56 9.95 -1.32
N GLN A 371 3.70 10.94 -1.13
CA GLN A 371 3.02 11.20 0.13
C GLN A 371 1.53 10.94 -0.04
N GLU A 372 0.96 10.19 0.88
CA GLU A 372 -0.49 10.08 0.96
C GLU A 372 -1.05 11.31 1.68
N PRO A 373 -2.06 11.98 1.13
CA PRO A 373 -2.69 13.09 1.81
C PRO A 373 -3.30 12.61 3.13
N ARG A 374 -3.17 13.42 4.18
CA ARG A 374 -3.86 13.19 5.45
C ARG A 374 -5.25 13.78 5.35
N PHE A 375 -6.25 12.97 5.61
CA PHE A 375 -7.64 13.38 5.48
C PHE A 375 -8.54 12.61 6.44
N GLU A 376 -9.73 13.17 6.65
CA GLU A 376 -10.82 12.56 7.40
C GLU A 376 -11.88 12.05 6.45
N LEU A 377 -12.57 10.98 6.80
CA LEU A 377 -13.79 10.54 6.14
C LEU A 377 -14.97 11.28 6.76
N LEU A 378 -15.78 11.89 5.92
CA LEU A 378 -16.81 12.82 6.36
C LEU A 378 -18.22 12.35 6.02
N THR A 379 -19.16 12.66 6.92
CA THR A 379 -20.56 12.75 6.55
C THR A 379 -21.20 13.94 7.27
N THR A 380 -22.24 14.53 6.65
CA THR A 380 -22.94 15.69 7.22
C THR A 380 -24.41 15.55 6.91
N GLY A 381 -25.25 15.61 7.93
CA GLY A 381 -26.70 15.47 7.83
C GLY A 381 -27.46 16.48 8.69
N LEU A 382 -28.77 16.50 8.51
CA LEU A 382 -29.72 17.30 9.26
C LEU A 382 -30.25 16.51 10.45
N ILE A 383 -30.16 17.08 11.66
CA ILE A 383 -30.96 16.65 12.79
C ILE A 383 -32.24 17.47 12.77
N HIS A 384 -33.37 16.77 12.61
CA HIS A 384 -34.72 17.34 12.61
C HIS A 384 -35.57 16.60 13.63
N GLN A 385 -36.28 17.33 14.47
CA GLN A 385 -37.08 16.75 15.57
C GLN A 385 -36.29 15.77 16.44
N GLY A 386 -35.03 16.11 16.76
CA GLY A 386 -34.15 15.30 17.61
C GLY A 386 -33.61 14.02 16.94
N LYS A 387 -33.75 13.84 15.62
CA LYS A 387 -33.28 12.66 14.90
C LYS A 387 -32.41 13.04 13.70
N LEU A 388 -31.30 12.32 13.51
CA LEU A 388 -30.50 12.46 12.30
C LEU A 388 -31.25 11.86 11.11
N THR A 389 -31.57 12.70 10.12
CA THR A 389 -32.23 12.26 8.88
C THR A 389 -31.27 11.39 8.07
N PHE A 390 -31.79 10.40 7.36
CA PHE A 390 -30.96 9.48 6.52
C PHE A 390 -29.85 8.76 7.29
N LEU A 391 -30.05 8.43 8.57
CA LEU A 391 -29.03 7.81 9.43
C LEU A 391 -28.35 6.60 8.75
N GLU A 392 -29.13 5.64 8.24
CA GLU A 392 -28.58 4.44 7.60
C GLU A 392 -27.73 4.77 6.37
N GLN A 393 -28.11 5.75 5.57
CA GLN A 393 -27.32 6.19 4.41
C GLN A 393 -26.02 6.88 4.83
N HIS A 394 -26.02 7.60 5.97
CA HIS A 394 -24.81 8.18 6.55
C HIS A 394 -23.86 7.10 7.06
N LEU A 395 -24.38 6.06 7.74
CA LEU A 395 -23.60 4.92 8.22
C LEU A 395 -23.02 4.12 7.03
N THR A 396 -23.83 3.83 6.02
CA THR A 396 -23.38 3.15 4.81
C THR A 396 -22.24 3.90 4.11
N ARG A 397 -22.33 5.22 3.99
CA ARG A 397 -21.25 6.07 3.43
C ARG A 397 -19.95 5.93 4.23
N LEU A 398 -20.01 5.99 5.56
CA LEU A 398 -18.83 5.84 6.41
C LEU A 398 -18.28 4.42 6.33
N ARG A 399 -19.13 3.39 6.35
CA ARG A 399 -18.76 1.97 6.23
C ARG A 399 -18.06 1.67 4.91
N GLU A 400 -18.57 2.19 3.80
CA GLU A 400 -17.97 2.03 2.46
C GLU A 400 -16.64 2.77 2.35
N ALA A 401 -16.58 4.01 2.82
CA ALA A 401 -15.35 4.81 2.79
C ALA A 401 -14.27 4.22 3.73
N SER A 402 -14.63 3.81 4.95
CA SER A 402 -13.70 3.19 5.90
C SER A 402 -13.11 1.89 5.35
N ARG A 403 -13.92 1.05 4.72
CA ARG A 403 -13.43 -0.16 4.04
C ARG A 403 -12.48 0.19 2.89
N TYR A 404 -12.85 1.16 2.03
CA TYR A 404 -12.03 1.55 0.89
C TYR A 404 -10.65 2.09 1.32
N PHE A 405 -10.61 2.97 2.32
CA PHE A 405 -9.37 3.61 2.80
C PHE A 405 -8.68 2.83 3.94
N ALA A 406 -9.23 1.68 4.33
CA ALA A 406 -8.76 0.86 5.45
C ALA A 406 -8.67 1.65 6.78
N TYR A 407 -9.70 2.45 7.09
CA TYR A 407 -9.85 3.11 8.38
C TYR A 407 -10.63 2.19 9.33
N PRO A 408 -10.19 1.95 10.57
CA PRO A 408 -11.00 1.28 11.56
C PRO A 408 -12.31 2.07 11.79
N PHE A 409 -13.44 1.38 11.87
CA PHE A 409 -14.74 2.02 12.08
C PHE A 409 -15.59 1.23 13.10
N ASP A 410 -15.72 1.80 14.29
CA ASP A 410 -16.57 1.27 15.36
C ASP A 410 -17.96 1.91 15.26
N GLU A 411 -18.83 1.30 14.44
CA GLU A 411 -20.19 1.77 14.22
C GLU A 411 -21.06 1.71 15.50
N PRO A 412 -21.01 0.65 16.34
CA PRO A 412 -21.72 0.63 17.62
C PRO A 412 -21.36 1.79 18.53
N LYS A 413 -20.07 2.11 18.64
CA LYS A 413 -19.61 3.26 19.42
C LYS A 413 -20.15 4.58 18.87
N LEU A 414 -20.07 4.78 17.55
CA LEU A 414 -20.62 5.98 16.91
C LEU A 414 -22.12 6.15 17.20
N LEU A 415 -22.90 5.08 17.13
CA LEU A 415 -24.33 5.12 17.41
C LEU A 415 -24.63 5.48 18.87
N ASN A 416 -23.86 4.95 19.82
CA ASN A 416 -24.00 5.28 21.23
C ASN A 416 -23.68 6.76 21.50
N ASP A 417 -22.52 7.24 20.98
CA ASP A 417 -22.11 8.65 21.15
C ASP A 417 -23.12 9.60 20.48
N LEU A 418 -23.63 9.24 19.30
CA LEU A 418 -24.68 10.02 18.61
C LEU A 418 -25.98 10.06 19.44
N GLN A 419 -26.39 8.95 20.04
CA GLN A 419 -27.59 8.91 20.87
C GLN A 419 -27.43 9.77 22.15
N GLU A 420 -26.27 9.76 22.76
CA GLU A 420 -25.96 10.61 23.91
C GLU A 420 -26.04 12.10 23.55
N GLU A 421 -25.42 12.51 22.44
CA GLU A 421 -25.47 13.90 21.97
C GLU A 421 -26.88 14.34 21.56
N LEU A 422 -27.67 13.46 20.90
CA LEU A 422 -29.04 13.77 20.50
C LEU A 422 -29.97 13.96 21.71
N ALA A 423 -29.67 13.39 22.87
CA ALA A 423 -30.45 13.62 24.10
C ALA A 423 -30.32 15.04 24.64
N HIS A 424 -29.30 15.80 24.20
CA HIS A 424 -29.02 17.16 24.66
C HIS A 424 -29.50 18.26 23.68
N VAL A 425 -30.00 17.90 22.50
CA VAL A 425 -30.52 18.88 21.52
C VAL A 425 -31.99 19.24 21.77
N ASP A 426 -32.37 20.47 21.50
CA ASP A 426 -33.76 20.89 21.50
C ASP A 426 -34.47 20.34 20.25
N PRO A 427 -35.46 19.44 20.39
CA PRO A 427 -36.14 18.83 19.24
C PRO A 427 -36.99 19.81 18.43
N SER A 428 -37.21 21.02 18.92
CA SER A 428 -37.92 22.08 18.18
C SER A 428 -37.06 22.83 17.16
N LEU A 429 -35.73 22.65 17.24
CA LEU A 429 -34.73 23.30 16.38
C LEU A 429 -34.07 22.28 15.43
N ASP A 430 -33.61 22.80 14.31
CA ASP A 430 -32.83 22.03 13.35
C ASP A 430 -31.32 22.20 13.59
N TYR A 431 -30.55 21.10 13.48
CA TYR A 431 -29.10 21.11 13.69
C TYR A 431 -28.36 20.47 12.52
N ARG A 432 -27.15 20.96 12.30
CA ARG A 432 -26.14 20.35 11.45
C ARG A 432 -25.36 19.34 12.26
N CYS A 433 -25.41 18.07 11.88
CA CYS A 433 -24.57 17.01 12.39
C CYS A 433 -23.41 16.73 11.43
N ARG A 434 -22.16 16.89 11.88
CA ARG A 434 -20.95 16.53 11.11
C ARG A 434 -20.22 15.43 11.86
N ILE A 435 -19.95 14.33 11.17
CA ILE A 435 -19.14 13.21 11.66
C ILE A 435 -17.87 13.16 10.82
N ALA A 436 -16.71 13.16 11.49
CA ALA A 436 -15.39 13.08 10.88
C ALA A 436 -14.64 11.88 11.47
N LEU A 437 -14.41 10.84 10.67
CA LEU A 437 -13.66 9.63 11.05
C LEU A 437 -12.19 9.79 10.64
N GLN A 438 -11.28 9.65 11.60
CA GLN A 438 -9.84 9.76 11.42
C GLN A 438 -9.21 8.41 11.06
N LYS A 439 -7.97 8.45 10.56
CA LYS A 439 -7.20 7.28 10.09
C LYS A 439 -6.98 6.21 11.18
N ASN A 440 -6.91 6.60 12.43
CA ASN A 440 -6.76 5.70 13.58
C ASN A 440 -8.08 5.11 14.11
N GLY A 441 -9.21 5.43 13.47
CA GLY A 441 -10.54 4.96 13.87
C GLY A 441 -11.24 5.85 14.91
N SER A 442 -10.58 6.89 15.43
CA SER A 442 -11.26 7.90 16.25
C SER A 442 -12.18 8.74 15.40
N PHE A 443 -13.29 9.19 15.96
CA PHE A 443 -14.18 10.10 15.23
C PHE A 443 -14.56 11.30 16.11
N GLN A 444 -14.83 12.41 15.41
CA GLN A 444 -15.34 13.64 16.01
C GLN A 444 -16.77 13.84 15.54
N LEU A 445 -17.68 13.94 16.50
CA LEU A 445 -19.07 14.32 16.32
C LEU A 445 -19.24 15.80 16.65
N THR A 446 -19.80 16.58 15.74
CA THR A 446 -20.05 18.02 15.93
C THR A 446 -21.50 18.31 15.59
N ILE A 447 -22.26 18.81 16.56
CA ILE A 447 -23.65 19.25 16.40
C ILE A 447 -23.71 20.75 16.61
N THR A 448 -24.25 21.46 15.64
CA THR A 448 -24.42 22.93 15.70
C THR A 448 -25.79 23.30 15.18
N GLU A 449 -26.42 24.32 15.74
CA GLU A 449 -27.69 24.85 15.24
C GLU A 449 -27.57 25.20 13.76
N LEU A 450 -28.57 24.84 12.98
CA LEU A 450 -28.56 25.08 11.54
C LEU A 450 -28.93 26.52 11.25
N THR A 451 -28.04 27.22 10.57
CA THR A 451 -28.25 28.57 10.09
C THR A 451 -28.54 28.58 8.58
N ASP A 452 -29.23 29.59 8.11
CA ASP A 452 -29.46 29.80 6.68
C ASP A 452 -28.15 30.06 5.94
N LEU A 453 -28.11 29.71 4.66
CA LEU A 453 -27.01 30.11 3.80
C LEU A 453 -27.07 31.62 3.55
N PRO A 454 -25.90 32.31 3.54
CA PRO A 454 -25.86 33.70 3.11
C PRO A 454 -26.45 33.86 1.69
N ALA A 455 -27.21 34.91 1.46
CA ALA A 455 -27.80 35.17 0.15
C ALA A 455 -26.74 35.27 -0.97
N SER A 456 -25.54 35.77 -0.67
CA SER A 456 -24.42 35.81 -1.60
C SER A 456 -23.97 34.41 -2.02
N TYR A 457 -24.05 33.43 -1.11
CA TYR A 457 -23.65 32.06 -1.39
C TYR A 457 -24.58 31.35 -2.38
N LEU A 458 -25.85 31.68 -2.38
CA LEU A 458 -26.84 31.13 -3.32
C LEU A 458 -26.66 31.66 -4.76
N GLN A 459 -25.85 32.69 -4.97
CA GLN A 459 -25.46 33.17 -6.30
C GLN A 459 -24.39 32.23 -6.90
N ALA A 460 -24.80 31.41 -7.85
CA ALA A 460 -23.92 30.42 -8.46
C ALA A 460 -23.04 31.01 -9.57
N GLN A 461 -21.83 30.48 -9.70
CA GLN A 461 -20.89 30.81 -10.77
C GLN A 461 -20.39 29.54 -11.47
N LEU A 462 -20.15 29.64 -12.78
CA LEU A 462 -19.52 28.56 -13.54
C LEU A 462 -18.02 28.49 -13.26
N ARG A 463 -17.53 27.27 -13.11
CA ARG A 463 -16.11 27.01 -12.95
C ARG A 463 -15.68 25.78 -13.75
N LYS A 464 -14.72 25.99 -14.66
CA LYS A 464 -14.10 24.87 -15.35
C LYS A 464 -13.26 24.05 -14.37
N GLN A 465 -13.45 22.74 -14.39
CA GLN A 465 -12.66 21.82 -13.58
C GLN A 465 -11.27 21.66 -14.16
N THR A 466 -10.24 22.02 -13.38
CA THR A 466 -8.83 21.96 -13.78
C THR A 466 -8.00 21.02 -12.89
N ALA A 467 -8.52 20.66 -11.72
CA ALA A 467 -7.88 19.71 -10.84
C ALA A 467 -8.00 18.27 -11.37
N PRO A 468 -7.02 17.39 -11.14
CA PRO A 468 -7.12 15.97 -11.48
C PRO A 468 -8.32 15.30 -10.81
N LEU A 469 -9.12 14.57 -11.61
CA LEU A 469 -10.32 13.85 -11.16
C LEU A 469 -10.13 12.34 -11.10
N ASP A 470 -8.96 11.84 -11.45
CA ASP A 470 -8.55 10.44 -11.42
C ASP A 470 -8.12 9.96 -10.01
N ARG A 471 -8.74 10.54 -8.98
CA ARG A 471 -8.46 10.27 -7.57
C ARG A 471 -9.74 9.88 -6.82
N PRO A 472 -9.67 8.99 -5.82
CA PRO A 472 -10.84 8.56 -5.06
C PRO A 472 -11.53 9.70 -4.31
N PHE A 473 -10.82 10.79 -3.98
CA PHE A 473 -11.37 11.96 -3.26
C PHE A 473 -12.49 12.68 -4.00
N THR A 474 -12.64 12.46 -5.29
CA THR A 474 -13.77 12.95 -6.09
C THR A 474 -15.07 12.19 -5.78
N TYR A 475 -14.95 10.88 -5.48
CA TYR A 475 -16.08 9.98 -5.29
C TYR A 475 -16.42 9.73 -3.81
N PHE A 476 -15.49 10.01 -2.89
CA PHE A 476 -15.70 9.85 -1.46
C PHE A 476 -15.74 11.21 -0.76
N LYS A 477 -16.66 11.35 0.20
CA LYS A 477 -16.73 12.58 1.01
C LYS A 477 -15.65 12.58 2.07
N THR A 478 -14.56 13.33 1.80
CA THR A 478 -13.38 13.45 2.66
C THR A 478 -13.07 14.92 2.97
N SER A 479 -12.13 15.17 3.88
CA SER A 479 -11.59 16.52 4.09
C SER A 479 -10.62 16.94 2.97
N GLN A 480 -10.09 15.99 2.18
CA GLN A 480 -9.26 16.25 0.99
C GLN A 480 -10.18 16.62 -0.19
N ARG A 481 -10.35 17.91 -0.45
CA ARG A 481 -11.28 18.44 -1.44
C ARG A 481 -10.66 19.46 -2.39
N ASP A 482 -9.40 19.27 -2.77
CA ASP A 482 -8.63 20.21 -3.60
C ASP A 482 -9.27 20.46 -4.99
N HIS A 483 -10.11 19.53 -5.44
CA HIS A 483 -10.88 19.65 -6.68
C HIS A 483 -12.07 20.60 -6.56
N LEU A 484 -12.48 21.00 -5.35
CA LEU A 484 -13.59 21.91 -5.07
C LEU A 484 -13.07 23.14 -4.30
N ILE A 485 -13.11 24.29 -4.92
CA ILE A 485 -12.60 25.53 -4.32
C ILE A 485 -13.66 26.14 -3.41
N GLN A 486 -13.27 26.47 -2.18
CA GLN A 486 -14.12 27.25 -1.29
C GLN A 486 -14.17 28.71 -1.76
N SER A 487 -15.38 29.25 -1.81
CA SER A 487 -15.69 30.61 -2.25
C SER A 487 -16.86 31.16 -1.42
N ASP A 488 -17.09 32.46 -1.49
CA ASP A 488 -18.27 33.15 -0.97
C ASP A 488 -19.53 32.91 -1.81
N ARG A 489 -19.40 32.22 -2.94
CA ARG A 489 -20.47 31.83 -3.87
C ARG A 489 -20.38 30.35 -4.20
N GLU A 490 -21.53 29.75 -4.49
CA GLU A 490 -21.60 28.37 -4.99
C GLU A 490 -20.92 28.28 -6.37
N GLN A 491 -20.10 27.24 -6.58
CA GLN A 491 -19.48 27.00 -7.89
C GLN A 491 -20.18 25.81 -8.56
N ILE A 492 -20.60 25.98 -9.81
CA ILE A 492 -21.08 24.89 -10.67
C ILE A 492 -19.91 24.44 -11.54
N TYR A 493 -19.44 23.21 -11.35
CA TYR A 493 -18.29 22.68 -12.06
C TYR A 493 -18.67 22.05 -13.39
N PHE A 494 -17.78 22.20 -14.39
CA PHE A 494 -17.93 21.57 -15.70
C PHE A 494 -16.58 21.12 -16.27
N LEU A 495 -16.60 20.10 -17.15
CA LEU A 495 -15.43 19.54 -17.83
C LEU A 495 -15.07 20.33 -19.10
N GLU A 496 -13.93 19.94 -19.75
CA GLU A 496 -13.45 20.51 -21.01
C GLU A 496 -14.49 20.41 -22.14
N ASP A 497 -15.25 19.31 -22.17
CA ASP A 497 -16.31 19.03 -23.15
C ASP A 497 -17.66 19.66 -22.79
N GLU A 498 -17.67 20.64 -21.89
CA GLU A 498 -18.84 21.34 -21.39
C GLU A 498 -19.81 20.48 -20.54
N THR A 499 -19.45 19.26 -20.17
CA THR A 499 -20.25 18.40 -19.29
C THR A 499 -20.31 18.99 -17.88
N LEU A 500 -21.53 19.16 -17.34
CA LEU A 500 -21.76 19.64 -15.98
C LEU A 500 -21.51 18.52 -14.96
N LEU A 501 -20.97 18.90 -13.82
CA LEU A 501 -20.64 18.00 -12.71
C LEU A 501 -21.52 18.28 -11.50
N GLU A 502 -20.91 18.72 -10.42
CA GLU A 502 -21.55 19.01 -9.13
C GLU A 502 -21.33 20.46 -8.71
N THR A 503 -21.83 20.82 -7.55
CA THR A 503 -21.57 22.12 -6.94
C THR A 503 -20.59 21.99 -5.77
N THR A 504 -20.12 23.10 -5.22
CA THR A 504 -19.11 23.07 -4.13
C THR A 504 -19.58 22.26 -2.92
N ILE A 505 -20.85 22.36 -2.50
CA ILE A 505 -21.37 21.68 -1.30
C ILE A 505 -22.47 20.67 -1.56
N GLY A 506 -22.91 20.49 -2.81
CA GLY A 506 -24.02 19.61 -3.17
C GLY A 506 -23.96 19.08 -4.59
N ASN A 507 -24.96 18.29 -4.95
CA ASN A 507 -25.15 17.87 -6.33
C ASN A 507 -25.96 18.90 -7.09
N LEU A 508 -25.71 19.05 -8.40
CA LEU A 508 -26.45 19.93 -9.29
C LEU A 508 -27.76 19.29 -9.71
N ILE A 509 -28.83 20.08 -9.70
CA ILE A 509 -30.16 19.72 -10.25
C ILE A 509 -30.62 20.84 -11.17
N LEU A 510 -31.04 20.51 -12.39
CA LEU A 510 -31.63 21.41 -13.34
C LEU A 510 -33.10 21.08 -13.54
N GLU A 511 -33.97 22.09 -13.48
CA GLU A 511 -35.35 22.00 -13.92
C GLU A 511 -35.45 22.41 -15.41
N ILE A 512 -35.90 21.50 -16.27
CA ILE A 512 -36.04 21.74 -17.70
C ILE A 512 -37.43 21.28 -18.11
N LYS A 513 -38.28 22.20 -18.55
CA LYS A 513 -39.67 21.94 -18.94
C LYS A 513 -40.48 21.21 -17.86
N GLY A 514 -40.30 21.65 -16.61
CA GLY A 514 -40.99 21.10 -15.45
C GLY A 514 -40.51 19.72 -14.98
N LYS A 515 -39.42 19.19 -15.51
CA LYS A 515 -38.73 17.97 -15.04
C LYS A 515 -37.41 18.29 -14.43
N LEU A 516 -37.03 17.54 -13.40
CA LEU A 516 -35.76 17.69 -12.70
C LEU A 516 -34.73 16.66 -13.18
N TYR A 517 -33.52 17.13 -13.48
CA TYR A 517 -32.41 16.32 -13.97
C TYR A 517 -31.16 16.55 -13.14
N THR A 518 -30.33 15.50 -12.99
CA THR A 518 -29.02 15.56 -12.30
C THR A 518 -27.96 14.83 -13.12
N PRO A 519 -26.69 15.25 -13.07
CA PRO A 519 -25.60 14.52 -13.69
C PRO A 519 -25.50 13.07 -13.16
N PRO A 520 -25.20 12.06 -14.02
CA PRO A 520 -25.16 10.68 -13.63
C PRO A 520 -23.93 10.36 -12.74
N ALA A 521 -24.08 9.41 -11.82
CA ALA A 521 -23.06 9.06 -10.82
C ALA A 521 -21.77 8.41 -11.39
N HIS A 522 -21.75 8.04 -12.68
CA HIS A 522 -20.52 7.57 -13.33
C HIS A 522 -19.56 8.72 -13.68
N LEU A 523 -20.03 9.96 -13.68
CA LEU A 523 -19.17 11.14 -13.78
C LEU A 523 -18.37 11.33 -12.48
N PRO A 524 -17.25 12.08 -12.54
CA PRO A 524 -16.43 12.35 -11.37
C PRO A 524 -17.13 13.35 -10.41
N ILE A 525 -18.14 12.87 -9.71
CA ILE A 525 -18.93 13.61 -8.72
C ILE A 525 -19.14 12.76 -7.47
N LEU A 526 -19.41 13.43 -6.35
CA LEU A 526 -19.88 12.73 -5.15
C LEU A 526 -21.32 12.24 -5.35
N ASP A 527 -21.57 10.94 -5.18
CA ASP A 527 -22.92 10.41 -5.15
C ASP A 527 -23.61 10.78 -3.82
N GLY A 528 -24.36 11.89 -3.84
CA GLY A 528 -24.98 12.51 -2.67
C GLY A 528 -26.13 11.69 -2.09
N ILE A 529 -26.27 11.64 -0.75
CA ILE A 529 -27.35 10.92 -0.07
C ILE A 529 -28.71 11.47 -0.50
N TYR A 530 -28.88 12.79 -0.53
CA TYR A 530 -30.16 13.40 -0.91
C TYR A 530 -30.42 13.26 -2.42
N ARG A 531 -29.39 13.31 -3.27
CA ARG A 531 -29.49 13.00 -4.69
C ARG A 531 -30.06 11.59 -4.91
N ARG A 532 -29.49 10.57 -4.23
CA ARG A 532 -30.00 9.18 -4.28
C ARG A 532 -31.43 9.08 -3.83
N HIS A 533 -31.81 9.76 -2.74
CA HIS A 533 -33.16 9.80 -2.25
C HIS A 533 -34.14 10.35 -3.30
N LEU A 534 -33.78 11.43 -4.02
CA LEU A 534 -34.61 11.98 -5.08
C LEU A 534 -34.76 11.02 -6.27
N LEU A 535 -33.71 10.33 -6.67
CA LEU A 535 -33.72 9.31 -7.72
C LEU A 535 -34.57 8.09 -7.34
N GLU A 536 -34.42 7.56 -6.15
CA GLU A 536 -35.19 6.41 -5.63
C GLU A 536 -36.67 6.70 -5.57
N ASN A 537 -37.05 7.96 -5.28
CA ASN A 537 -38.45 8.42 -5.26
C ASN A 537 -38.93 8.93 -6.63
N GLN A 538 -38.13 8.76 -7.69
CA GLN A 538 -38.46 9.18 -9.06
C GLN A 538 -38.79 10.68 -9.20
N GLN A 539 -38.24 11.51 -8.32
CA GLN A 539 -38.41 12.97 -8.34
C GLN A 539 -37.40 13.65 -9.27
N VAL A 540 -36.28 12.98 -9.58
CA VAL A 540 -35.22 13.46 -10.46
C VAL A 540 -34.79 12.31 -11.39
N GLU A 541 -34.42 12.65 -12.63
CA GLU A 541 -33.87 11.70 -13.61
C GLU A 541 -32.37 11.97 -13.84
N GLU A 542 -31.57 10.92 -14.03
CA GLU A 542 -30.16 11.09 -14.46
C GLU A 542 -30.13 11.48 -15.95
N LYS A 543 -29.34 12.52 -16.25
CA LYS A 543 -29.09 12.99 -17.62
C LYS A 543 -27.68 13.54 -17.72
N LEU A 544 -26.96 13.22 -18.79
CA LEU A 544 -25.72 13.92 -19.13
C LEU A 544 -26.09 15.39 -19.46
N LEU A 545 -25.81 16.27 -18.51
CA LEU A 545 -26.11 17.69 -18.59
C LEU A 545 -24.90 18.47 -19.12
N THR A 546 -25.13 19.48 -19.92
CA THR A 546 -24.12 20.35 -20.52
C THR A 546 -24.38 21.83 -20.21
N LEU A 547 -23.43 22.70 -20.55
CA LEU A 547 -23.63 24.15 -20.45
C LEU A 547 -24.89 24.62 -21.23
N LYS A 548 -25.21 23.97 -22.35
CA LYS A 548 -26.46 24.27 -23.12
C LYS A 548 -27.71 23.91 -22.34
N ASP A 549 -27.71 22.80 -21.59
CA ASP A 549 -28.82 22.44 -20.72
C ASP A 549 -29.01 23.48 -19.60
N LEU A 550 -27.91 23.99 -19.05
CA LEU A 550 -27.96 25.06 -18.05
C LEU A 550 -28.51 26.36 -18.60
N GLU A 551 -28.23 26.70 -19.87
CA GLU A 551 -28.75 27.89 -20.54
C GLU A 551 -30.28 27.84 -20.71
N ILE A 552 -30.86 26.66 -20.96
CA ILE A 552 -32.30 26.47 -21.19
C ILE A 552 -33.07 26.05 -19.93
N ALA A 553 -32.37 25.86 -18.80
CA ALA A 553 -32.99 25.46 -17.55
C ALA A 553 -33.94 26.54 -17.04
N ASP A 554 -35.15 26.12 -16.62
CA ASP A 554 -36.16 26.99 -16.00
C ASP A 554 -35.66 27.44 -14.61
N ARG A 555 -35.02 26.52 -13.87
CA ARG A 555 -34.43 26.77 -12.54
C ARG A 555 -33.20 25.90 -12.31
N VAL A 556 -32.30 26.39 -11.46
CA VAL A 556 -31.09 25.71 -11.03
C VAL A 556 -31.14 25.47 -9.52
N TYR A 557 -30.79 24.27 -9.09
CA TYR A 557 -30.77 23.92 -7.66
C TYR A 557 -29.47 23.21 -7.32
N GLY A 558 -29.07 23.38 -6.06
CA GLY A 558 -28.14 22.45 -5.38
C GLY A 558 -28.95 21.51 -4.48
N CYS A 559 -28.40 20.33 -4.18
CA CYS A 559 -29.01 19.45 -3.19
C CYS A 559 -27.95 18.71 -2.33
N ASN A 560 -28.27 18.55 -1.04
CA ASN A 560 -27.47 17.74 -0.12
C ASN A 560 -28.32 17.26 1.08
N ALA A 561 -27.79 16.32 1.88
CA ALA A 561 -28.52 15.73 3.01
C ALA A 561 -28.75 16.69 4.19
N LEU A 562 -28.10 17.84 4.23
CA LEU A 562 -28.28 18.85 5.27
C LEU A 562 -29.45 19.80 4.96
N ARG A 563 -29.60 20.20 3.69
CA ARG A 563 -30.50 21.28 3.29
C ARG A 563 -31.62 20.84 2.34
N GLY A 564 -31.61 19.56 1.95
CA GLY A 564 -32.53 19.10 0.92
C GLY A 564 -32.21 19.75 -0.45
N LEU A 565 -33.24 20.13 -1.18
CA LEU A 565 -33.18 20.87 -2.44
C LEU A 565 -33.20 22.39 -2.13
N TYR A 566 -32.21 23.13 -2.60
CA TYR A 566 -32.13 24.58 -2.40
C TYR A 566 -31.86 25.30 -3.72
N PRO A 567 -32.55 26.48 -3.98
CA PRO A 567 -32.39 27.20 -5.22
C PRO A 567 -31.01 27.84 -5.34
N LEU A 568 -30.50 27.88 -6.57
CA LEU A 568 -29.28 28.61 -6.92
C LEU A 568 -29.64 29.72 -7.92
N ASP A 569 -29.27 30.94 -7.59
CA ASP A 569 -29.41 32.09 -8.49
C ASP A 569 -28.23 32.10 -9.46
N PHE A 570 -28.46 31.60 -10.65
CA PHE A 570 -27.50 31.60 -11.73
C PHE A 570 -27.80 32.74 -12.69
N THR A 571 -27.15 33.88 -12.49
CA THR A 571 -27.22 35.02 -13.41
C THR A 571 -26.33 34.75 -14.62
N ARG A 572 -26.94 34.63 -15.79
CA ARG A 572 -26.21 34.63 -17.06
C ARG A 572 -25.40 35.92 -17.13
N LYS A 573 -24.06 35.83 -17.20
CA LYS A 573 -23.28 36.96 -17.67
C LYS A 573 -23.56 37.08 -19.14
N ASP A 574 -24.18 38.18 -19.53
CA ASP A 574 -24.18 38.61 -20.92
C ASP A 574 -22.72 38.60 -21.38
N SER A 575 -22.41 37.83 -22.41
CA SER A 575 -21.10 37.58 -23.05
C SER A 575 -20.37 38.84 -23.45
#